data_259e4ae2ef91d73fd45603438b079fc5
#
_entry.id   259e4ae2ef91d73fd45603438b079fc5
#
_cell.length_a   1.000
_cell.length_b   1.000
_cell.length_c   1.000
_cell.angle_alpha   90.00
_cell.angle_beta   90.00
_cell.angle_gamma   90.00
#
_symmetry.space_group_name_H-M   'P 1'
#
loop_
_entity.id
_entity.type
_entity.pdbx_description
1 polymer ?
#
loop_
_entity_poly.entity_id
_entity_poly.type
_entity_poly.pdbx_seq_one_letter_code
_entity_poly.pdbx_strand_id
1 'polypeptide(L)'
;VRIANQLGLLNIFISASTVRNILNRPKPRTTPESSAKLKKMEDEKVRSIPAWYANHVWSIDTTDVLCWGLWPIHICVVIDHFSRKVMAAVPLEGPNAGWISNALESAIEKYGAPKHIISDQAGVFTGDVFAELLDSWNMKPRLGAVGKHGSISVTERVIKTLKYEWLKRVAIIKGIDHLTELCKEFKTWYNSWRPHMTLDGVRPNDVYYGTKPEKPKRDAKTVPCHIEQYFFRETRITGYRLKEAA
;
A
#
# COMPACT_ATOMS: atom_id res chain seq x y z
N VAL A 1 -13.44 -4.73 9.50
CA VAL A 1 -12.80 -3.46 9.88
C VAL A 1 -12.94 -2.43 8.75
N ARG A 2 -12.48 -2.69 7.50
CA ARG A 2 -12.55 -1.69 6.40
C ARG A 2 -13.97 -1.15 6.18
N ILE A 3 -14.98 -2.02 6.11
CA ILE A 3 -16.39 -1.61 5.94
C ILE A 3 -16.85 -0.75 7.13
N ALA A 4 -16.54 -1.17 8.36
CA ALA A 4 -16.90 -0.40 9.55
C ALA A 4 -16.25 1.01 9.55
N ASN A 5 -14.98 1.11 9.13
CA ASN A 5 -14.28 2.38 9.03
C ASN A 5 -14.87 3.29 7.93
N GLN A 6 -15.25 2.71 6.78
CA GLN A 6 -15.93 3.46 5.71
C GLN A 6 -17.29 4.00 6.16
N LEU A 7 -18.08 3.16 6.84
CA LEU A 7 -19.36 3.59 7.40
C LEU A 7 -19.17 4.66 8.48
N GLY A 8 -18.10 4.56 9.29
CA GLY A 8 -17.74 5.57 10.28
C GLY A 8 -17.45 6.95 9.69
N LEU A 9 -16.92 7.04 8.46
CA LEU A 9 -16.75 8.32 7.76
C LEU A 9 -18.07 8.99 7.39
N LEU A 10 -19.17 8.24 7.40
CA LEU A 10 -20.54 8.73 7.18
C LEU A 10 -21.33 8.88 8.49
N ASN A 11 -20.66 8.93 9.63
CA ASN A 11 -21.27 8.92 10.95
C ASN A 11 -22.12 7.66 11.26
N ILE A 12 -21.94 6.56 10.51
CA ILE A 12 -22.58 5.28 10.76
C ILE A 12 -21.60 4.40 11.57
N PHE A 13 -21.82 4.36 12.89
CA PHE A 13 -20.92 3.65 13.79
C PHE A 13 -21.36 2.20 14.00
N ILE A 14 -20.75 1.30 13.27
CA ILE A 14 -20.95 -0.16 13.41
C ILE A 14 -19.62 -0.80 13.75
N SER A 15 -19.59 -1.70 14.73
CA SER A 15 -18.39 -2.41 15.09
C SER A 15 -17.92 -3.35 13.97
N ALA A 16 -16.62 -3.59 13.89
CA ALA A 16 -16.08 -4.56 12.93
C ALA A 16 -16.63 -5.99 13.16
N SER A 17 -16.97 -6.32 14.41
CA SER A 17 -17.64 -7.59 14.77
C SER A 17 -19.06 -7.64 14.23
N THR A 18 -19.83 -6.56 14.36
CA THR A 18 -21.19 -6.46 13.82
C THR A 18 -21.19 -6.62 12.31
N VAL A 19 -20.29 -5.93 11.59
CA VAL A 19 -20.12 -6.09 10.14
C VAL A 19 -19.79 -7.54 9.79
N ARG A 20 -18.89 -8.17 10.53
CA ARG A 20 -18.54 -9.58 10.31
C ARG A 20 -19.72 -10.49 10.53
N ASN A 21 -20.52 -10.28 11.56
CA ASN A 21 -21.72 -11.07 11.84
C ASN A 21 -22.79 -10.92 10.78
N ILE A 22 -22.96 -9.70 10.22
CA ILE A 22 -23.88 -9.46 9.11
C ILE A 22 -23.43 -10.19 7.84
N LEU A 23 -22.14 -10.10 7.51
CA LEU A 23 -21.57 -10.75 6.31
C LEU A 23 -21.51 -12.28 6.42
N ASN A 24 -21.42 -12.81 7.63
CA ASN A 24 -21.29 -14.25 7.90
C ASN A 24 -22.62 -14.96 8.26
N ARG A 25 -23.78 -14.34 8.06
CA ARG A 25 -25.09 -14.99 8.24
C ARG A 25 -25.34 -16.01 7.12
N PRO A 26 -25.75 -17.23 7.46
CA PRO A 26 -24.99 -18.33 8.02
C PRO A 26 -24.39 -19.23 6.92
N LYS A 27 -23.12 -19.56 7.00
CA LYS A 27 -22.56 -20.74 6.36
C LYS A 27 -22.47 -21.88 7.38
N PRO A 28 -22.69 -23.13 6.98
CA PRO A 28 -22.62 -24.27 7.91
C PRO A 28 -21.21 -24.40 8.54
N ARG A 29 -21.17 -24.87 9.77
CA ARG A 29 -20.00 -25.00 10.63
C ARG A 29 -18.90 -25.84 10.00
N THR A 30 -17.65 -25.36 10.05
CA THR A 30 -16.43 -26.16 10.06
C THR A 30 -15.64 -25.86 11.32
N THR A 31 -15.05 -26.91 11.88
CA THR A 31 -14.46 -27.10 13.21
C THR A 31 -13.28 -26.19 13.60
N PRO A 32 -12.99 -26.05 14.93
CA PRO A 32 -12.06 -25.02 15.46
C PRO A 32 -10.65 -25.60 15.70
N GLU A 33 -9.70 -25.26 14.86
CA GLU A 33 -8.27 -25.57 15.10
C GLU A 33 -7.29 -24.40 14.87
N SER A 34 -7.74 -23.17 14.76
CA SER A 34 -6.83 -22.07 14.38
C SER A 34 -6.61 -20.97 15.42
N SER A 35 -7.19 -21.06 16.62
CA SER A 35 -7.10 -19.97 17.61
C SER A 35 -5.82 -19.94 18.48
N ALA A 36 -5.07 -21.03 18.53
CA ALA A 36 -3.87 -21.12 19.38
C ALA A 36 -2.58 -20.57 18.73
N LYS A 37 -2.52 -20.44 17.41
CA LYS A 37 -1.33 -19.96 16.67
C LYS A 37 -1.22 -18.43 16.58
N LEU A 38 -2.31 -17.70 16.81
CA LEU A 38 -2.35 -16.23 16.68
C LEU A 38 -1.82 -15.49 17.92
N LYS A 39 -1.81 -16.13 19.09
CA LYS A 39 -1.37 -15.49 20.35
C LYS A 39 0.15 -15.40 20.56
N LYS A 40 0.95 -16.12 19.76
CA LYS A 40 2.43 -16.15 19.93
C LYS A 40 3.19 -15.11 19.12
N MET A 41 2.51 -14.26 18.33
CA MET A 41 3.15 -13.24 17.48
C MET A 41 2.97 -11.79 17.98
N GLU A 42 2.47 -11.59 19.21
CA GLU A 42 2.18 -10.22 19.71
C GLU A 42 3.31 -9.58 20.54
N ASP A 43 4.39 -10.27 20.84
CA ASP A 43 5.36 -9.80 21.85
C ASP A 43 6.68 -9.20 21.33
N GLU A 44 6.89 -9.04 20.04
CA GLU A 44 8.00 -8.20 19.54
C GLU A 44 7.47 -6.86 19.04
N LYS A 45 7.51 -5.84 19.88
CA LYS A 45 7.33 -4.43 19.48
C LYS A 45 8.41 -4.05 18.48
N VAL A 46 8.11 -4.30 17.23
CA VAL A 46 8.91 -3.86 16.10
C VAL A 46 8.91 -2.33 16.08
N ARG A 47 10.04 -1.70 16.38
CA ARG A 47 10.19 -0.24 16.32
C ARG A 47 10.11 0.20 14.86
N SER A 48 8.93 0.63 14.43
CA SER A 48 8.78 1.33 13.16
C SER A 48 9.50 2.67 13.21
N ILE A 49 10.14 3.06 12.11
CA ILE A 49 10.72 4.40 12.00
C ILE A 49 9.56 5.39 11.93
N PRO A 50 9.44 6.34 12.87
CA PRO A 50 8.35 7.29 12.86
C PRO A 50 8.51 8.24 11.66
N ALA A 51 7.49 8.31 10.83
CA ALA A 51 7.36 9.29 9.77
C ALA A 51 6.36 10.37 10.23
N TRP A 52 6.75 11.62 10.22
CA TRP A 52 5.99 12.70 10.83
C TRP A 52 5.15 13.51 9.83
N TYR A 53 5.54 13.50 8.56
CA TYR A 53 4.87 14.23 7.47
C TYR A 53 5.11 13.51 6.13
N ALA A 54 4.37 13.88 5.10
CA ALA A 54 4.53 13.37 3.74
C ALA A 54 5.94 13.67 3.21
N ASN A 55 6.58 12.71 2.55
CA ASN A 55 7.97 12.78 2.09
C ASN A 55 9.02 12.86 3.21
N HIS A 56 8.67 12.52 4.45
CA HIS A 56 9.68 12.40 5.50
C HIS A 56 10.53 11.15 5.30
N VAL A 57 9.90 10.02 5.07
CA VAL A 57 10.55 8.73 4.91
C VAL A 57 9.87 7.93 3.82
N TRP A 58 10.60 7.56 2.78
CA TRP A 58 10.15 6.57 1.83
C TRP A 58 10.87 5.24 2.06
N SER A 59 10.27 4.15 1.65
CA SER A 59 10.97 2.87 1.49
C SER A 59 10.81 2.35 0.08
N ILE A 60 11.87 1.70 -0.38
CA ILE A 60 11.97 1.09 -1.70
C ILE A 60 12.31 -0.39 -1.54
N ASP A 61 11.69 -1.21 -2.35
CA ASP A 61 11.93 -2.65 -2.39
C ASP A 61 11.52 -3.19 -3.76
N THR A 62 12.01 -4.36 -4.11
CA THR A 62 11.66 -5.04 -5.37
C THR A 62 10.94 -6.35 -5.11
N THR A 63 10.15 -6.78 -6.08
CA THR A 63 9.45 -8.06 -6.01
C THR A 63 9.24 -8.64 -7.39
N ASP A 64 9.16 -9.95 -7.48
CA ASP A 64 9.00 -10.66 -8.73
C ASP A 64 7.57 -11.13 -8.94
N VAL A 65 7.12 -11.10 -10.17
CA VAL A 65 5.88 -11.72 -10.63
C VAL A 65 6.15 -12.50 -11.91
N LEU A 66 5.39 -13.59 -12.11
CA LEU A 66 5.57 -14.42 -13.31
C LEU A 66 4.68 -13.90 -14.45
N CYS A 67 5.30 -13.60 -15.58
CA CYS A 67 4.64 -13.40 -16.86
C CYS A 67 4.39 -14.74 -17.53
N TRP A 68 3.21 -14.94 -18.10
CA TRP A 68 2.77 -16.21 -18.69
C TRP A 68 2.94 -17.41 -17.76
N GLY A 69 3.10 -17.17 -16.45
CA GLY A 69 3.37 -18.18 -15.46
C GLY A 69 4.80 -18.73 -15.47
N LEU A 70 5.70 -18.22 -16.31
CA LEU A 70 7.04 -18.80 -16.58
C LEU A 70 8.17 -17.79 -16.34
N TRP A 71 8.06 -16.57 -16.88
CA TRP A 71 9.17 -15.60 -16.85
C TRP A 71 8.99 -14.57 -15.74
N PRO A 72 9.97 -14.43 -14.81
CA PRO A 72 9.91 -13.42 -13.78
C PRO A 72 10.13 -12.02 -14.37
N ILE A 73 9.27 -11.07 -13.97
CA ILE A 73 9.46 -9.63 -14.16
C ILE A 73 9.56 -9.01 -12.78
N HIS A 74 10.58 -8.17 -12.58
CA HIS A 74 10.79 -7.44 -11.34
C HIS A 74 9.88 -6.21 -11.29
N ILE A 75 9.37 -5.87 -10.13
CA ILE A 75 8.61 -4.64 -9.89
C ILE A 75 9.30 -3.86 -8.78
N CYS A 76 9.68 -2.62 -9.07
CA CYS A 76 10.14 -1.68 -8.05
C CYS A 76 8.91 -1.04 -7.38
N VAL A 77 8.88 -1.08 -6.05
CA VAL A 77 7.80 -0.50 -5.23
C VAL A 77 8.39 0.55 -4.30
N VAL A 78 7.87 1.76 -4.36
CA VAL A 78 8.24 2.87 -3.48
C VAL A 78 7.01 3.32 -2.72
N ILE A 79 7.13 3.47 -1.39
CA ILE A 79 6.02 3.89 -0.52
C ILE A 79 6.43 4.98 0.45
N ASP A 80 5.56 5.97 0.64
CA ASP A 80 5.68 6.96 1.71
C ASP A 80 5.19 6.38 3.04
N HIS A 81 6.04 6.43 4.06
CA HIS A 81 5.74 5.84 5.38
C HIS A 81 4.68 6.60 6.16
N PHE A 82 4.55 7.90 5.97
CA PHE A 82 3.57 8.72 6.68
C PHE A 82 2.15 8.43 6.18
N SER A 83 1.94 8.61 4.89
CA SER A 83 0.62 8.50 4.26
C SER A 83 0.27 7.09 3.80
N ARG A 84 1.24 6.17 3.78
CA ARG A 84 1.11 4.83 3.16
C ARG A 84 0.84 4.89 1.65
N LYS A 85 1.12 6.02 1.00
CA LYS A 85 0.91 6.21 -0.42
C LYS A 85 1.98 5.48 -1.21
N VAL A 86 1.56 4.72 -2.21
CA VAL A 86 2.44 4.11 -3.20
C VAL A 86 2.89 5.21 -4.16
N MET A 87 4.16 5.57 -4.09
CA MET A 87 4.79 6.60 -4.91
C MET A 87 5.13 6.02 -6.30
N ALA A 88 5.73 4.83 -6.32
CA ALA A 88 5.98 4.06 -7.53
C ALA A 88 5.58 2.59 -7.36
N ALA A 89 5.13 1.99 -8.44
CA ALA A 89 5.01 0.54 -8.64
C ALA A 89 5.30 0.33 -10.13
N VAL A 90 6.55 0.04 -10.47
CA VAL A 90 7.05 0.08 -11.85
C VAL A 90 7.69 -1.26 -12.20
N PRO A 91 7.21 -1.97 -13.21
CA PRO A 91 7.92 -3.12 -13.76
C PRO A 91 9.27 -2.69 -14.34
N LEU A 92 10.28 -3.51 -14.12
CA LEU A 92 11.64 -3.28 -14.57
C LEU A 92 12.00 -4.26 -15.67
N GLU A 93 12.72 -3.80 -16.68
CA GLU A 93 13.25 -4.67 -17.75
C GLU A 93 14.38 -5.58 -17.24
N GLY A 94 14.97 -5.24 -16.09
CA GLY A 94 15.97 -6.07 -15.43
C GLY A 94 16.22 -5.60 -14.00
N PRO A 95 16.81 -6.46 -13.16
CA PRO A 95 17.07 -6.16 -11.74
C PRO A 95 18.38 -5.39 -11.55
N ASN A 96 18.62 -4.32 -12.32
CA ASN A 96 19.83 -3.52 -12.16
C ASN A 96 19.57 -2.17 -11.49
N ALA A 97 20.62 -1.58 -10.94
CA ALA A 97 20.54 -0.32 -10.20
C ALA A 97 20.01 0.84 -11.06
N GLY A 98 20.34 0.90 -12.37
CA GLY A 98 19.89 1.95 -13.26
C GLY A 98 18.37 1.99 -13.43
N TRP A 99 17.72 0.85 -13.64
CA TRP A 99 16.26 0.79 -13.74
C TRP A 99 15.55 1.18 -12.43
N ILE A 100 16.12 0.76 -11.30
CA ILE A 100 15.60 1.12 -9.98
C ILE A 100 15.76 2.62 -9.72
N SER A 101 16.94 3.18 -10.06
CA SER A 101 17.20 4.62 -9.92
C SER A 101 16.24 5.44 -10.78
N ASN A 102 16.03 5.07 -12.04
CA ASN A 102 15.07 5.76 -12.92
C ASN A 102 13.63 5.70 -12.38
N ALA A 103 13.21 4.56 -11.82
CA ALA A 103 11.89 4.42 -11.21
C ALA A 103 11.72 5.32 -9.96
N LEU A 104 12.76 5.42 -9.14
CA LEU A 104 12.79 6.31 -7.98
C LEU A 104 12.82 7.77 -8.41
N GLU A 105 13.66 8.14 -9.35
CA GLU A 105 13.80 9.51 -9.86
C GLU A 105 12.48 10.04 -10.46
N SER A 106 11.81 9.23 -11.28
CA SER A 106 10.48 9.58 -11.80
C SER A 106 9.44 9.82 -10.69
N ALA A 107 9.56 9.10 -9.57
CA ALA A 107 8.71 9.35 -8.42
C ALA A 107 9.07 10.64 -7.69
N ILE A 108 10.38 10.96 -7.57
CA ILE A 108 10.90 12.19 -6.96
C ILE A 108 10.47 13.42 -7.76
N GLU A 109 10.64 13.39 -9.08
CA GLU A 109 10.20 14.48 -9.96
C GLU A 109 8.72 14.81 -9.80
N LYS A 110 7.91 13.78 -9.60
CA LYS A 110 6.45 13.93 -9.49
C LYS A 110 5.98 14.39 -8.11
N TYR A 111 6.64 13.95 -7.04
CA TYR A 111 6.13 14.09 -5.67
C TYR A 111 7.07 14.85 -4.74
N GLY A 112 8.27 15.20 -5.21
CA GLY A 112 9.36 15.75 -4.39
C GLY A 112 10.19 14.67 -3.71
N ALA A 113 11.46 14.97 -3.43
CA ALA A 113 12.38 14.05 -2.80
C ALA A 113 12.04 13.81 -1.31
N PRO A 114 12.15 12.58 -0.82
CA PRO A 114 12.01 12.31 0.61
C PRO A 114 13.28 12.74 1.37
N LYS A 115 13.12 13.06 2.65
CA LYS A 115 14.29 13.35 3.51
C LYS A 115 15.12 12.10 3.78
N HIS A 116 14.47 10.96 3.91
CA HIS A 116 15.11 9.66 4.16
C HIS A 116 14.54 8.60 3.24
N ILE A 117 15.42 7.70 2.78
CA ILE A 117 15.02 6.50 2.05
C ILE A 117 15.50 5.25 2.78
N ILE A 118 14.63 4.26 2.89
CA ILE A 118 14.92 2.96 3.47
C ILE A 118 14.93 1.94 2.35
N SER A 119 16.02 1.21 2.22
CA SER A 119 16.15 0.05 1.36
C SER A 119 16.63 -1.15 2.16
N ASP A 120 16.51 -2.34 1.60
CA ASP A 120 17.25 -3.49 2.09
C ASP A 120 18.74 -3.38 1.74
N GLN A 121 19.53 -4.37 2.15
CA GLN A 121 20.97 -4.43 1.88
C GLN A 121 21.30 -5.14 0.56
N ALA A 122 20.34 -5.30 -0.36
CA ALA A 122 20.63 -5.87 -1.67
C ALA A 122 21.65 -5.01 -2.43
N GLY A 123 22.54 -5.65 -3.17
CA GLY A 123 23.65 -4.97 -3.87
C GLY A 123 23.22 -3.85 -4.81
N VAL A 124 21.98 -3.93 -5.33
CA VAL A 124 21.40 -2.90 -6.20
C VAL A 124 21.13 -1.57 -5.47
N PHE A 125 20.99 -1.57 -4.14
CA PHE A 125 20.77 -0.39 -3.31
C PHE A 125 22.03 0.10 -2.61
N THR A 126 23.13 -0.61 -2.75
CA THR A 126 24.44 -0.27 -2.13
C THR A 126 25.49 0.13 -3.17
N GLY A 127 25.16 0.06 -4.46
CA GLY A 127 26.06 0.44 -5.55
C GLY A 127 26.15 1.95 -5.77
N ASP A 128 27.24 2.36 -6.47
CA ASP A 128 27.56 3.77 -6.72
C ASP A 128 26.45 4.54 -7.42
N VAL A 129 25.78 3.94 -8.42
CA VAL A 129 24.68 4.56 -9.16
C VAL A 129 23.53 4.97 -8.25
N PHE A 130 23.19 4.13 -7.29
CA PHE A 130 22.12 4.45 -6.33
C PHE A 130 22.59 5.50 -5.31
N ALA A 131 23.86 5.45 -4.89
CA ALA A 131 24.44 6.44 -3.99
C ALA A 131 24.51 7.82 -4.64
N GLU A 132 24.94 7.92 -5.89
CA GLU A 132 24.96 9.17 -6.66
C GLU A 132 23.55 9.79 -6.80
N LEU A 133 22.52 8.98 -7.04
CA LEU A 133 21.14 9.45 -7.05
C LEU A 133 20.72 10.02 -5.70
N LEU A 134 21.07 9.34 -4.60
CA LEU A 134 20.72 9.82 -3.25
C LEU A 134 21.41 11.16 -2.94
N ASP A 135 22.66 11.32 -3.32
CA ASP A 135 23.41 12.54 -3.10
C ASP A 135 22.89 13.70 -3.96
N SER A 136 22.55 13.45 -5.23
CA SER A 136 22.01 14.47 -6.14
C SER A 136 20.70 15.10 -5.64
N TRP A 137 19.90 14.32 -4.92
CA TRP A 137 18.63 14.78 -4.33
C TRP A 137 18.72 15.05 -2.81
N ASN A 138 19.93 15.05 -2.24
CA ASN A 138 20.18 15.27 -0.79
C ASN A 138 19.34 14.35 0.11
N MET A 139 19.16 13.12 -0.32
CA MET A 139 18.43 12.09 0.42
C MET A 139 19.36 11.32 1.36
N LYS A 140 18.92 11.08 2.59
CA LYS A 140 19.71 10.33 3.56
C LYS A 140 19.31 8.85 3.56
N PRO A 141 20.22 7.94 3.15
CA PRO A 141 19.95 6.51 3.21
C PRO A 141 19.82 6.05 4.66
N ARG A 142 18.89 5.15 4.88
CA ARG A 142 18.73 4.40 6.13
C ARG A 142 18.64 2.92 5.77
N LEU A 143 19.66 2.18 6.05
CA LEU A 143 19.63 0.73 5.87
C LEU A 143 18.65 0.13 6.87
N GLY A 144 17.72 -0.68 6.38
CA GLY A 144 16.87 -1.49 7.23
C GLY A 144 17.75 -2.40 8.10
N ALA A 145 17.54 -2.39 9.40
CA ALA A 145 18.34 -3.24 10.29
C ALA A 145 18.11 -4.70 9.95
N VAL A 146 19.18 -5.43 9.67
CA VAL A 146 19.16 -6.88 9.40
C VAL A 146 18.43 -7.56 10.58
N GLY A 147 17.39 -8.33 10.30
CA GLY A 147 16.64 -9.08 11.32
C GLY A 147 15.63 -8.27 12.15
N LYS A 148 15.44 -6.97 11.90
CA LYS A 148 14.43 -6.14 12.59
C LYS A 148 13.35 -5.69 11.60
N HIS A 149 12.24 -6.39 11.58
CA HIS A 149 11.13 -6.24 10.61
C HIS A 149 10.34 -4.91 10.61
N GLY A 150 10.74 -3.88 11.36
CA GLY A 150 9.91 -2.69 11.58
C GLY A 150 9.75 -1.72 10.42
N SER A 151 10.81 -1.43 9.71
CA SER A 151 10.79 -0.44 8.62
C SER A 151 10.50 -1.06 7.25
N ILE A 152 10.95 -2.30 7.04
CA ILE A 152 10.73 -3.07 5.81
C ILE A 152 9.28 -3.59 5.76
N SER A 153 8.65 -3.83 6.91
CA SER A 153 7.29 -4.39 6.98
C SER A 153 6.21 -3.56 6.29
N VAL A 154 6.43 -2.26 6.10
CA VAL A 154 5.49 -1.39 5.39
C VAL A 154 5.50 -1.70 3.91
N THR A 155 6.68 -1.78 3.29
CA THR A 155 6.83 -2.11 1.87
C THR A 155 6.41 -3.55 1.58
N GLU A 156 6.83 -4.50 2.42
CA GLU A 156 6.38 -5.90 2.32
C GLU A 156 4.85 -6.04 2.33
N ARG A 157 4.16 -5.24 3.15
CA ARG A 157 2.70 -5.25 3.21
C ARG A 157 2.06 -4.73 1.92
N VAL A 158 2.65 -3.70 1.31
CA VAL A 158 2.20 -3.20 0.01
C VAL A 158 2.45 -4.23 -1.07
N ILE A 159 3.64 -4.84 -1.10
CA ILE A 159 3.99 -5.93 -2.02
C ILE A 159 3.01 -7.10 -1.87
N LYS A 160 2.69 -7.51 -0.63
CA LYS A 160 1.67 -8.53 -0.38
C LYS A 160 0.29 -8.11 -0.91
N THR A 161 -0.09 -6.85 -0.75
CA THR A 161 -1.36 -6.33 -1.28
C THR A 161 -1.34 -6.34 -2.82
N LEU A 162 -0.25 -5.90 -3.45
CA LEU A 162 -0.07 -5.97 -4.89
C LEU A 162 -0.20 -7.40 -5.42
N LYS A 163 0.54 -8.35 -4.85
CA LYS A 163 0.53 -9.74 -5.29
C LYS A 163 -0.80 -10.44 -5.04
N TYR A 164 -1.33 -10.36 -3.82
CA TYR A 164 -2.44 -11.23 -3.38
C TYR A 164 -3.82 -10.58 -3.46
N GLU A 165 -3.93 -9.25 -3.33
CA GLU A 165 -5.23 -8.59 -3.44
C GLU A 165 -5.48 -8.10 -4.88
N TRP A 166 -4.42 -7.83 -5.67
CA TRP A 166 -4.50 -7.25 -7.01
C TRP A 166 -4.12 -8.24 -8.11
N LEU A 167 -2.83 -8.57 -8.26
CA LEU A 167 -2.34 -9.37 -9.39
C LEU A 167 -2.88 -10.81 -9.40
N LYS A 168 -3.12 -11.42 -8.25
CA LYS A 168 -3.71 -12.78 -8.18
C LYS A 168 -5.10 -12.89 -8.81
N ARG A 169 -5.77 -11.77 -9.07
CA ARG A 169 -7.08 -11.73 -9.74
C ARG A 169 -6.98 -11.73 -11.25
N VAL A 170 -5.81 -11.44 -11.78
CA VAL A 170 -5.50 -11.48 -13.21
C VAL A 170 -5.12 -12.89 -13.58
N ALA A 171 -5.80 -13.48 -14.56
CA ALA A 171 -5.58 -14.87 -14.94
C ALA A 171 -4.15 -15.08 -15.49
N ILE A 172 -3.71 -14.19 -16.38
CA ILE A 172 -2.38 -14.27 -17.00
C ILE A 172 -1.84 -12.85 -17.21
N ILE A 173 -0.63 -12.60 -16.75
CA ILE A 173 0.13 -11.37 -17.05
C ILE A 173 0.84 -11.59 -18.38
N LYS A 174 0.53 -10.77 -19.40
CA LYS A 174 0.91 -11.03 -20.81
C LYS A 174 2.24 -10.42 -21.23
N GLY A 175 2.94 -9.69 -20.35
CA GLY A 175 4.19 -9.02 -20.66
C GLY A 175 4.39 -7.76 -19.81
N ILE A 176 5.47 -7.04 -20.05
CA ILE A 176 5.86 -5.86 -19.27
C ILE A 176 4.84 -4.72 -19.44
N ASP A 177 4.33 -4.49 -20.65
CA ASP A 177 3.34 -3.43 -20.93
C ASP A 177 2.04 -3.70 -20.18
N HIS A 178 1.54 -4.94 -20.23
CA HIS A 178 0.35 -5.32 -19.49
C HIS A 178 0.56 -5.18 -17.97
N LEU A 179 1.73 -5.59 -17.47
CA LEU A 179 2.07 -5.43 -16.05
C LEU A 179 2.19 -3.96 -15.66
N THR A 180 2.67 -3.11 -16.57
CA THR A 180 2.77 -1.66 -16.36
C THR A 180 1.39 -1.04 -16.16
N GLU A 181 0.42 -1.39 -17.00
CA GLU A 181 -0.96 -0.92 -16.84
C GLU A 181 -1.59 -1.44 -15.54
N LEU A 182 -1.40 -2.71 -15.22
CA LEU A 182 -1.86 -3.29 -13.96
C LEU A 182 -1.26 -2.58 -12.72
N CYS A 183 0.01 -2.18 -12.77
CA CYS A 183 0.67 -1.44 -11.71
C CYS A 183 0.18 0.01 -11.60
N LYS A 184 -0.14 0.68 -12.73
CA LYS A 184 -0.77 2.01 -12.74
C LYS A 184 -2.17 1.96 -12.12
N GLU A 185 -2.98 0.98 -12.52
CA GLU A 185 -4.31 0.76 -11.94
C GLU A 185 -4.22 0.41 -10.45
N PHE A 186 -3.28 -0.47 -10.05
CA PHE A 186 -3.00 -0.79 -8.66
C PHE A 186 -2.73 0.47 -7.84
N LYS A 187 -1.82 1.34 -8.32
CA LYS A 187 -1.48 2.59 -7.65
C LYS A 187 -2.70 3.49 -7.48
N THR A 188 -3.54 3.59 -8.51
CA THR A 188 -4.80 4.34 -8.46
C THR A 188 -5.76 3.77 -7.43
N TRP A 189 -6.00 2.46 -7.49
CA TRP A 189 -6.87 1.77 -6.55
C TRP A 189 -6.36 1.88 -5.10
N TYR A 190 -5.09 1.57 -4.89
CA TYR A 190 -4.48 1.57 -3.56
C TYR A 190 -4.52 2.94 -2.91
N ASN A 191 -4.17 3.99 -3.66
CA ASN A 191 -4.05 5.34 -3.13
C ASN A 191 -5.39 6.09 -3.00
N SER A 192 -6.34 5.83 -3.92
CA SER A 192 -7.57 6.65 -4.02
C SER A 192 -8.86 5.92 -3.64
N TRP A 193 -8.85 4.58 -3.65
CA TRP A 193 -10.08 3.79 -3.46
C TRP A 193 -10.02 2.83 -2.28
N ARG A 194 -8.83 2.40 -1.89
CA ARG A 194 -8.66 1.42 -0.82
C ARG A 194 -8.52 2.10 0.54
N PRO A 195 -9.46 1.87 1.50
CA PRO A 195 -9.32 2.38 2.85
C PRO A 195 -8.23 1.61 3.61
N HIS A 196 -7.45 2.33 4.41
CA HIS A 196 -6.34 1.77 5.18
C HIS A 196 -6.64 1.75 6.68
N MET A 197 -6.49 0.57 7.30
CA MET A 197 -6.73 0.42 8.75
C MET A 197 -5.77 1.26 9.60
N THR A 198 -4.50 1.35 9.21
CA THR A 198 -3.49 2.14 9.93
C THR A 198 -3.69 3.66 9.77
N LEU A 199 -4.59 4.07 8.90
CA LEU A 199 -4.99 5.45 8.67
C LEU A 199 -6.45 5.69 9.11
N ASP A 200 -6.96 4.89 10.04
CA ASP A 200 -8.34 4.96 10.54
C ASP A 200 -9.41 4.84 9.43
N GLY A 201 -9.10 4.10 8.36
CA GLY A 201 -10.00 3.92 7.21
C GLY A 201 -9.84 4.98 6.12
N VAL A 202 -9.00 5.99 6.34
CA VAL A 202 -8.73 7.04 5.35
C VAL A 202 -7.84 6.51 4.23
N ARG A 203 -7.94 7.10 3.06
CA ARG A 203 -7.14 6.72 1.88
C ARG A 203 -5.76 7.38 1.93
N PRO A 204 -4.73 6.72 1.38
CA PRO A 204 -3.37 7.27 1.32
C PRO A 204 -3.29 8.67 0.70
N ASN A 205 -4.01 8.92 -0.39
CA ASN A 205 -4.02 10.24 -1.02
C ASN A 205 -4.57 11.33 -0.10
N ASP A 206 -5.64 11.05 0.65
CA ASP A 206 -6.22 12.05 1.56
C ASP A 206 -5.26 12.43 2.67
N VAL A 207 -4.47 11.46 3.17
CA VAL A 207 -3.45 11.73 4.19
C VAL A 207 -2.26 12.48 3.58
N TYR A 208 -1.81 12.07 2.38
CA TYR A 208 -0.66 12.67 1.70
C TYR A 208 -0.88 14.14 1.35
N TYR A 209 -2.06 14.48 0.85
CA TYR A 209 -2.41 15.85 0.46
C TYR A 209 -3.03 16.67 1.59
N GLY A 210 -3.12 16.14 2.79
CA GLY A 210 -3.69 16.85 3.94
C GLY A 210 -5.21 17.05 3.87
N THR A 211 -5.89 16.32 2.99
CA THR A 211 -7.37 16.34 2.83
C THR A 211 -8.06 15.30 3.71
N LYS A 212 -7.39 14.87 4.78
CA LYS A 212 -7.94 13.88 5.71
C LYS A 212 -9.23 14.39 6.30
N PRO A 213 -10.37 13.67 6.15
CA PRO A 213 -11.62 14.06 6.76
C PRO A 213 -11.49 14.07 8.29
N GLU A 214 -12.16 15.00 8.94
CA GLU A 214 -12.25 15.03 10.40
C GLU A 214 -12.82 13.70 10.92
N LYS A 215 -12.38 13.29 12.12
CA LYS A 215 -12.97 12.11 12.75
C LYS A 215 -14.44 12.40 13.04
N PRO A 216 -15.35 11.56 12.52
CA PRO A 216 -16.77 11.78 12.77
C PRO A 216 -17.06 11.71 14.27
N LYS A 217 -17.86 12.64 14.77
CA LYS A 217 -18.34 12.63 16.16
C LYS A 217 -19.54 11.71 16.26
N ARG A 218 -19.63 10.93 17.35
CA ARG A 218 -20.75 9.97 17.54
C ARG A 218 -22.13 10.61 17.49
N ASP A 219 -22.22 11.86 17.92
CA ASP A 219 -23.47 12.62 17.99
C ASP A 219 -23.75 13.46 16.73
N ALA A 220 -22.86 13.37 15.73
CA ALA A 220 -23.06 14.09 14.48
C ALA A 220 -24.23 13.46 13.68
N LYS A 221 -25.07 14.30 13.11
CA LYS A 221 -26.14 13.85 12.19
C LYS A 221 -25.50 13.16 10.98
N THR A 222 -26.14 12.09 10.51
CA THR A 222 -25.74 11.43 9.28
C THR A 222 -25.81 12.42 8.11
N VAL A 223 -24.69 12.59 7.41
CA VAL A 223 -24.63 13.49 6.26
C VAL A 223 -25.16 12.76 5.03
N PRO A 224 -26.06 13.39 4.23
CA PRO A 224 -26.46 12.84 2.95
C PRO A 224 -25.22 12.60 2.08
N CYS A 225 -25.11 11.42 1.51
CA CYS A 225 -23.98 11.07 0.69
C CYS A 225 -24.40 10.24 -0.52
N HIS A 226 -23.57 10.25 -1.54
CA HIS A 226 -23.67 9.31 -2.65
C HIS A 226 -22.45 8.39 -2.71
N ILE A 227 -22.67 7.20 -3.26
CA ILE A 227 -21.61 6.22 -3.46
C ILE A 227 -21.01 6.46 -4.84
N GLU A 228 -19.74 6.84 -4.87
CA GLU A 228 -18.94 6.84 -6.09
C GLU A 228 -18.27 5.48 -6.22
N GLN A 229 -18.30 4.90 -7.42
CA GLN A 229 -17.71 3.60 -7.68
C GLN A 229 -16.85 3.65 -8.94
N TYR A 230 -15.78 2.86 -8.93
CA TYR A 230 -14.93 2.66 -10.09
C TYR A 230 -14.61 1.18 -10.26
N PHE A 231 -14.84 0.63 -11.44
CA PHE A 231 -14.61 -0.78 -11.75
C PHE A 231 -13.32 -0.97 -12.53
N PHE A 232 -12.37 -1.66 -11.89
CA PHE A 232 -11.09 -2.07 -12.48
C PHE A 232 -11.30 -3.39 -13.23
N ARG A 233 -11.32 -3.30 -14.56
CA ARG A 233 -11.78 -4.41 -15.43
C ARG A 233 -10.92 -5.65 -15.32
N GLU A 234 -9.60 -5.53 -15.41
CA GLU A 234 -8.67 -6.66 -15.42
C GLU A 234 -8.72 -7.47 -14.11
N THR A 235 -8.77 -6.80 -12.99
CA THR A 235 -8.80 -7.43 -11.67
C THR A 235 -10.22 -7.71 -11.17
N ARG A 236 -11.25 -7.21 -11.85
CA ARG A 236 -12.65 -7.28 -11.43
C ARG A 236 -12.89 -6.75 -10.01
N ILE A 237 -12.13 -5.73 -9.63
CA ILE A 237 -12.29 -5.05 -8.34
C ILE A 237 -13.15 -3.81 -8.56
N THR A 238 -14.13 -3.60 -7.68
CA THR A 238 -14.83 -2.32 -7.59
C THR A 238 -14.31 -1.54 -6.41
N GLY A 239 -13.78 -0.35 -6.67
CA GLY A 239 -13.48 0.64 -5.65
C GLY A 239 -14.74 1.43 -5.32
N TYR A 240 -14.98 1.65 -4.05
CA TYR A 240 -16.09 2.47 -3.56
C TYR A 240 -15.55 3.60 -2.72
N ARG A 241 -16.12 4.78 -2.88
CA ARG A 241 -15.90 5.89 -1.95
C ARG A 241 -17.21 6.65 -1.75
N LEU A 242 -17.32 7.25 -0.60
CA LEU A 242 -18.47 8.05 -0.23
C LEU A 242 -18.11 9.52 -0.42
N LYS A 243 -18.98 10.25 -1.08
CA LYS A 243 -18.92 11.70 -1.20
C LYS A 243 -20.15 12.29 -0.55
N GLU A 244 -19.97 13.42 0.14
CA GLU A 244 -21.09 14.22 0.58
C GLU A 244 -21.94 14.61 -0.64
N ALA A 245 -23.26 14.56 -0.49
CA ALA A 245 -24.15 15.11 -1.49
C ALA A 245 -24.01 16.64 -1.46
N ALA A 246 -23.78 17.23 -2.62
CA ALA A 246 -23.66 18.69 -2.76
C ALA A 246 -24.98 19.37 -2.40
#